data_77acbeb5ab8418fadafc5660f4e9bab8
#
_entry.id   77acbeb5ab8418fadafc5660f4e9bab8
#
_cell.length_a   1.000
_cell.length_b   1.000
_cell.length_c   1.000
_cell.angle_alpha   90.00
_cell.angle_beta   90.00
_cell.angle_gamma   90.00
#
_symmetry.space_group_name_H-M   'P 1'
#
loop_
_entity.id
_entity.type
_entity.pdbx_description
1 polymer ?
#
loop_
_entity_poly.entity_id
_entity_poly.type
_entity_poly.pdbx_seq_one_letter_code
_entity_poly.pdbx_strand_id
1 'polypeptide(L)'
;MLHNKYNVFYWDEWPSKDMPGTIGARYGEVVRRYDLMNNLLNDIQKDPYGRRHIIDLWQYKELNETDGLCPCAFLTDWNVRGEYLDMILFQRSGDMLMASGAGSVNEVQYAALLMMVARHCGYKPGRFTHVISNE
;
A
#
# COMPACT_ATOMS: atom_id res chain seq x y z
N MET A 1 -10.69 11.42 -8.74
CA MET A 1 -12.00 11.42 -8.09
C MET A 1 -11.98 11.97 -6.68
N LEU A 2 -11.04 11.60 -5.82
CA LEU A 2 -10.89 12.24 -4.50
C LEU A 2 -10.46 13.70 -4.62
N HIS A 3 -9.61 14.05 -5.59
CA HIS A 3 -9.16 15.43 -5.78
C HIS A 3 -10.31 16.39 -6.09
N ASN A 4 -11.28 15.99 -6.89
CA ASN A 4 -12.44 16.84 -7.19
C ASN A 4 -13.31 17.14 -5.96
N LYS A 5 -13.36 16.20 -5.00
CA LYS A 5 -14.14 16.34 -3.77
C LYS A 5 -13.40 17.10 -2.67
N TYR A 6 -12.08 16.94 -2.59
CA TYR A 6 -11.27 17.42 -1.48
C TYR A 6 -10.15 18.40 -1.91
N ASN A 7 -10.13 18.80 -3.18
CA ASN A 7 -9.09 19.66 -3.77
C ASN A 7 -7.66 19.11 -3.58
N VAL A 8 -7.51 17.79 -3.75
CA VAL A 8 -6.21 17.11 -3.66
C VAL A 8 -5.65 16.92 -5.06
N PHE A 9 -4.62 17.68 -5.44
CA PHE A 9 -4.04 17.70 -6.78
C PHE A 9 -2.65 17.07 -6.86
N TYR A 10 -2.21 16.42 -5.82
CA TYR A 10 -0.85 15.87 -5.68
C TYR A 10 -0.41 14.97 -6.84
N TRP A 11 -1.35 14.21 -7.43
CA TRP A 11 -1.06 13.28 -8.51
C TRP A 11 -1.26 13.86 -9.93
N ASP A 12 -1.72 15.10 -10.06
CA ASP A 12 -1.99 15.72 -11.36
C ASP A 12 -0.71 16.00 -12.17
N GLU A 13 0.44 16.06 -11.50
CA GLU A 13 1.76 16.21 -12.14
C GLU A 13 2.29 14.91 -12.76
N TRP A 14 1.59 13.80 -12.57
CA TRP A 14 2.02 12.47 -12.98
C TRP A 14 0.99 11.78 -13.91
N PRO A 15 0.50 12.46 -14.97
CA PRO A 15 -0.51 11.87 -15.84
C PRO A 15 0.07 10.69 -16.62
N SER A 16 -0.75 9.67 -16.83
CA SER A 16 -0.40 8.58 -17.74
C SER A 16 -0.59 9.02 -19.20
N LYS A 17 0.35 8.65 -20.05
CA LYS A 17 0.25 8.86 -21.51
C LYS A 17 -0.71 7.86 -22.15
N ASP A 18 -0.71 6.63 -21.65
CA ASP A 18 -1.52 5.53 -22.18
C ASP A 18 -2.96 5.57 -21.69
N MET A 19 -3.21 6.21 -20.55
CA MET A 19 -4.53 6.33 -19.93
C MET A 19 -4.84 7.80 -19.54
N PRO A 20 -5.17 8.65 -20.53
CA PRO A 20 -5.38 10.07 -20.30
C PRO A 20 -6.39 10.37 -19.18
N GLY A 21 -6.10 11.38 -18.36
CA GLY A 21 -6.92 11.76 -17.21
C GLY A 21 -6.78 10.86 -15.98
N THR A 22 -5.81 9.95 -16.00
CA THR A 22 -5.46 9.07 -14.88
C THR A 22 -3.95 9.06 -14.64
N ILE A 23 -3.53 8.43 -13.54
CA ILE A 23 -2.12 8.15 -13.27
C ILE A 23 -1.68 6.76 -13.80
N GLY A 24 -2.54 6.06 -14.54
CA GLY A 24 -2.27 4.73 -15.07
C GLY A 24 -2.47 3.59 -14.06
N ALA A 25 -2.08 2.38 -14.47
CA ALA A 25 -2.20 1.16 -13.67
C ALA A 25 -1.13 1.11 -12.57
N ARG A 26 -1.42 1.76 -11.43
CA ARG A 26 -0.52 1.85 -10.26
C ARG A 26 -1.28 1.49 -9.00
N TYR A 27 -0.58 1.33 -7.89
CA TYR A 27 -1.10 1.13 -6.53
C TYR A 27 -2.56 0.58 -6.44
N GLY A 28 -3.55 1.45 -6.38
CA GLY A 28 -4.96 1.08 -6.20
C GLY A 28 -5.54 0.29 -7.37
N GLU A 29 -5.11 0.52 -8.60
CA GLU A 29 -5.55 -0.29 -9.75
C GLU A 29 -4.99 -1.71 -9.68
N VAL A 30 -3.73 -1.88 -9.28
CA VAL A 30 -3.12 -3.20 -9.05
C VAL A 30 -3.88 -3.94 -7.93
N VAL A 31 -4.14 -3.26 -6.81
CA VAL A 31 -4.93 -3.83 -5.70
C VAL A 31 -6.29 -4.31 -6.19
N ARG A 32 -7.00 -3.51 -7.00
CA ARG A 32 -8.32 -3.84 -7.56
C ARG A 32 -8.24 -4.99 -8.56
N ARG A 33 -7.29 -4.96 -9.48
CA ARG A 33 -7.15 -5.93 -10.58
C ARG A 33 -6.87 -7.34 -10.08
N TYR A 34 -6.08 -7.46 -9.04
CA TYR A 34 -5.69 -8.74 -8.43
C TYR A 34 -6.46 -9.07 -7.15
N ASP A 35 -7.44 -8.25 -6.79
CA ASP A 35 -8.26 -8.38 -5.58
C ASP A 35 -7.44 -8.56 -4.29
N LEU A 36 -6.29 -7.88 -4.23
CA LEU A 36 -5.29 -8.11 -3.19
C LEU A 36 -5.81 -7.82 -1.79
N MET A 37 -6.63 -6.79 -1.63
CA MET A 37 -7.16 -6.42 -0.32
C MET A 37 -8.17 -7.45 0.21
N ASN A 38 -9.14 -7.88 -0.61
CA ASN A 38 -10.11 -8.86 -0.17
C ASN A 38 -9.46 -10.23 0.12
N ASN A 39 -8.47 -10.61 -0.71
CA ASN A 39 -7.70 -11.82 -0.46
C ASN A 39 -6.98 -11.74 0.89
N LEU A 40 -6.28 -10.64 1.19
CA LEU A 40 -5.63 -10.42 2.48
C LEU A 40 -6.62 -10.52 3.66
N LEU A 41 -7.74 -9.82 3.58
CA LEU A 41 -8.75 -9.80 4.66
C LEU A 41 -9.31 -11.21 4.92
N ASN A 42 -9.64 -11.93 3.84
CA ASN A 42 -10.13 -13.30 3.93
C ASN A 42 -9.09 -14.26 4.51
N ASP A 43 -7.83 -14.13 4.08
CA ASP A 43 -6.75 -15.01 4.54
C ASP A 43 -6.43 -14.80 6.02
N ILE A 44 -6.38 -13.55 6.48
CA ILE A 44 -6.20 -13.23 7.90
C ILE A 44 -7.35 -13.82 8.74
N GLN A 45 -8.59 -13.77 8.25
CA GLN A 45 -9.74 -14.32 8.98
C GLN A 45 -9.79 -15.85 9.01
N LYS A 46 -9.36 -16.51 7.90
CA LYS A 46 -9.40 -17.98 7.78
C LYS A 46 -8.22 -18.67 8.45
N ASP A 47 -7.03 -18.12 8.32
CA ASP A 47 -5.77 -18.65 8.85
C ASP A 47 -4.93 -17.52 9.45
N PRO A 48 -5.30 -17.04 10.64
CA PRO A 48 -4.63 -15.88 11.25
C PRO A 48 -3.11 -16.02 11.41
N TYR A 49 -2.66 -17.26 11.64
CA TYR A 49 -1.24 -17.56 11.83
C TYR A 49 -0.54 -18.04 10.55
N GLY A 50 -1.19 -17.88 9.42
CA GLY A 50 -0.62 -18.11 8.10
C GLY A 50 0.61 -17.22 7.86
N ARG A 51 1.47 -17.65 6.96
CA ARG A 51 2.74 -16.97 6.62
C ARG A 51 2.72 -16.43 5.20
N ARG A 52 1.54 -16.08 4.68
CA ARG A 52 1.33 -15.65 3.30
C ARG A 52 0.42 -14.42 3.21
N HIS A 53 0.25 -13.70 4.31
CA HIS A 53 -0.53 -12.47 4.35
C HIS A 53 0.28 -11.31 3.76
N ILE A 54 0.38 -11.29 2.43
CA ILE A 54 1.22 -10.36 1.69
C ILE A 54 0.37 -9.61 0.67
N ILE A 55 0.57 -8.29 0.59
CA ILE A 55 0.17 -7.49 -0.57
C ILE A 55 1.44 -7.12 -1.33
N ASP A 56 1.56 -7.61 -2.56
CA ASP A 56 2.64 -7.28 -3.47
C ASP A 56 2.12 -6.43 -4.63
N LEU A 57 2.57 -5.19 -4.71
CA LEU A 57 2.24 -4.25 -5.77
C LEU A 57 3.23 -4.30 -6.93
N TRP A 58 4.33 -5.07 -6.79
CA TRP A 58 5.35 -5.22 -7.81
C TRP A 58 4.97 -6.30 -8.82
N GLN A 59 3.96 -6.01 -9.64
CA GLN A 59 3.45 -6.92 -10.66
C GLN A 59 4.12 -6.63 -12.00
N TYR A 60 5.04 -7.46 -12.42
CA TYR A 60 5.85 -7.23 -13.64
C TYR A 60 5.03 -6.93 -14.89
N LYS A 61 3.87 -7.56 -15.04
CA LYS A 61 2.96 -7.27 -16.14
C LYS A 61 2.52 -5.81 -16.14
N GLU A 62 2.10 -5.31 -14.98
CA GLU A 62 1.64 -3.93 -14.83
C GLU A 62 2.79 -2.91 -14.98
N LEU A 63 3.99 -3.29 -14.53
CA LEU A 63 5.17 -2.43 -14.68
C LEU A 63 5.56 -2.24 -16.14
N ASN A 64 5.33 -3.25 -16.99
CA ASN A 64 5.58 -3.17 -18.42
C ASN A 64 4.51 -2.36 -19.19
N GLU A 65 3.30 -2.29 -18.63
CA GLU A 65 2.16 -1.55 -19.20
C GLU A 65 2.10 -0.09 -18.72
N THR A 66 2.99 0.34 -17.82
CA THR A 66 2.99 1.70 -17.28
C THR A 66 4.12 2.55 -17.84
N ASP A 67 3.78 3.76 -18.21
CA ASP A 67 4.70 4.77 -18.75
C ASP A 67 5.36 5.63 -17.66
N GLY A 68 5.25 5.25 -16.42
CA GLY A 68 5.67 6.15 -15.36
C GLY A 68 6.19 5.49 -14.10
N LEU A 69 5.84 6.10 -12.98
CA LEU A 69 6.41 5.80 -11.67
C LEU A 69 6.06 4.39 -11.19
N CYS A 70 7.06 3.52 -11.09
CA CYS A 70 6.90 2.22 -10.42
C CYS A 70 6.66 2.40 -8.92
N PRO A 71 5.92 1.48 -8.26
CA PRO A 71 5.62 1.58 -6.84
C PRO A 71 6.89 1.72 -5.99
N CYS A 72 6.97 2.76 -5.18
CA CYS A 72 8.04 2.93 -4.20
C CYS A 72 7.77 2.07 -2.96
N ALA A 73 6.63 2.25 -2.33
CA ALA A 73 6.07 1.34 -1.34
C ALA A 73 5.42 0.17 -2.08
N PHE A 74 6.09 -0.98 -2.13
CA PHE A 74 5.73 -2.03 -3.10
C PHE A 74 5.21 -3.32 -2.46
N LEU A 75 5.53 -3.57 -1.17
CA LEU A 75 5.13 -4.81 -0.51
C LEU A 75 4.76 -4.54 0.94
N THR A 76 3.69 -5.18 1.40
CA THR A 76 3.37 -5.25 2.83
C THR A 76 3.26 -6.71 3.27
N ASP A 77 3.83 -7.03 4.44
CA ASP A 77 3.75 -8.32 5.11
C ASP A 77 3.01 -8.17 6.44
N TRP A 78 2.03 -9.04 6.70
CA TRP A 78 1.11 -8.93 7.81
C TRP A 78 1.17 -10.16 8.70
N ASN A 79 1.21 -9.94 10.02
CA ASN A 79 1.37 -11.01 10.98
C ASN A 79 0.45 -10.83 12.18
N VAL A 80 -0.32 -11.86 12.52
CA VAL A 80 -1.10 -11.88 13.76
C VAL A 80 -0.22 -12.35 14.91
N ARG A 81 -0.19 -11.57 15.97
CA ARG A 81 0.53 -11.86 17.21
C ARG A 81 -0.38 -11.69 18.41
N GLY A 82 -1.00 -12.82 18.83
CA GLY A 82 -2.03 -12.79 19.87
C GLY A 82 -3.25 -11.95 19.46
N GLU A 83 -3.53 -10.89 20.16
CA GLU A 83 -4.64 -9.97 19.85
C GLU A 83 -4.25 -8.82 18.92
N TYR A 84 -3.02 -8.77 18.44
CA TYR A 84 -2.47 -7.70 17.62
C TYR A 84 -2.22 -8.15 16.20
N LEU A 85 -2.46 -7.24 15.25
CA LEU A 85 -2.03 -7.37 13.86
C LEU A 85 -0.85 -6.43 13.64
N ASP A 86 0.29 -7.00 13.27
CA ASP A 86 1.51 -6.29 12.93
C ASP A 86 1.63 -6.15 11.40
N MET A 87 2.29 -5.10 10.91
CA MET A 87 2.56 -4.90 9.48
C MET A 87 4.00 -4.42 9.25
N ILE A 88 4.65 -4.98 8.23
CA ILE A 88 5.91 -4.49 7.70
C ILE A 88 5.64 -3.91 6.31
N LEU A 89 6.06 -2.68 6.09
CA LEU A 89 6.07 -2.03 4.79
C LEU A 89 7.48 -2.05 4.21
N PHE A 90 7.63 -2.54 2.99
CA PHE A 90 8.86 -2.46 2.23
C PHE A 90 8.77 -1.39 1.16
N GLN A 91 9.67 -0.45 1.21
CA GLN A 91 9.78 0.67 0.28
C GLN A 91 11.18 0.66 -0.35
N ARG A 92 11.24 0.57 -1.69
CA ARG A 92 12.51 0.49 -2.42
C ARG A 92 13.24 1.83 -2.54
N SER A 93 12.50 2.92 -2.47
CA SER A 93 13.03 4.27 -2.61
C SER A 93 12.19 5.23 -1.79
N GLY A 94 12.80 6.10 -1.03
CA GLY A 94 12.14 7.06 -0.14
C GLY A 94 12.65 8.48 -0.35
N ASP A 95 11.73 9.43 -0.25
CA ASP A 95 12.02 10.83 -0.04
C ASP A 95 11.77 11.14 1.43
N MET A 96 12.84 11.23 2.20
CA MET A 96 12.77 11.37 3.65
C MET A 96 12.20 12.72 4.09
N LEU A 97 12.24 13.73 3.23
CA LEU A 97 11.74 15.07 3.58
C LEU A 97 10.24 15.19 3.34
N MET A 98 9.71 14.61 2.28
CA MET A 98 8.33 14.85 1.84
C MET A 98 7.40 13.64 2.00
N ALA A 99 7.87 12.44 1.65
CA ALA A 99 6.99 11.31 1.47
C ALA A 99 7.24 10.12 2.40
N SER A 100 8.47 9.92 2.88
CA SER A 100 8.87 8.66 3.52
C SER A 100 9.46 8.80 4.92
N GLY A 101 9.77 10.02 5.38
CA GLY A 101 10.28 10.27 6.72
C GLY A 101 9.21 10.10 7.81
N ALA A 102 9.63 10.16 9.07
CA ALA A 102 8.76 10.01 10.23
C ALA A 102 7.61 11.03 10.21
N GLY A 103 6.38 10.53 10.27
CA GLY A 103 5.16 11.34 10.17
C GLY A 103 4.84 11.84 8.77
N SER A 104 5.54 11.37 7.75
CA SER A 104 5.29 11.72 6.36
C SER A 104 4.07 11.01 5.76
N VAL A 105 3.74 11.37 4.53
CA VAL A 105 2.54 10.86 3.84
C VAL A 105 2.48 9.34 3.79
N ASN A 106 3.58 8.66 3.44
CA ASN A 106 3.60 7.20 3.32
C ASN A 106 3.42 6.51 4.68
N GLU A 107 4.12 6.98 5.72
CA GLU A 107 3.97 6.42 7.06
C GLU A 107 2.54 6.55 7.60
N VAL A 108 1.99 7.75 7.52
CA VAL A 108 0.62 8.03 8.00
C VAL A 108 -0.40 7.20 7.24
N GLN A 109 -0.24 7.09 5.92
CA GLN A 109 -1.13 6.31 5.05
C GLN A 109 -1.13 4.82 5.42
N TYR A 110 0.04 4.22 5.58
CA TYR A 110 0.14 2.79 5.90
C TYR A 110 -0.17 2.47 7.37
N ALA A 111 0.15 3.38 8.29
CA ALA A 111 -0.32 3.25 9.68
C ALA A 111 -1.85 3.27 9.77
N ALA A 112 -2.51 4.17 9.03
CA ALA A 112 -3.97 4.20 8.95
C ALA A 112 -4.52 2.90 8.32
N LEU A 113 -3.87 2.38 7.28
CA LEU A 113 -4.24 1.10 6.66
C LEU A 113 -4.16 -0.05 7.68
N LEU A 114 -3.08 -0.14 8.45
CA LEU A 114 -2.95 -1.12 9.53
C LEU A 114 -4.10 -1.03 10.52
N MET A 115 -4.46 0.18 10.96
CA MET A 115 -5.58 0.38 11.90
C MET A 115 -6.91 -0.09 11.30
N MET A 116 -7.18 0.19 10.03
CA MET A 116 -8.41 -0.21 9.35
C MET A 116 -8.49 -1.73 9.18
N VAL A 117 -7.43 -2.37 8.72
CA VAL A 117 -7.39 -3.83 8.52
C VAL A 117 -7.48 -4.57 9.85
N ALA A 118 -6.73 -4.13 10.87
CA ALA A 118 -6.80 -4.71 12.21
C ALA A 118 -8.22 -4.66 12.76
N ARG A 119 -8.87 -3.50 12.71
CA ARG A 119 -10.26 -3.35 13.16
C ARG A 119 -11.23 -4.24 12.38
N HIS A 120 -11.08 -4.34 11.06
CA HIS A 120 -11.95 -5.16 10.21
C HIS A 120 -11.83 -6.64 10.56
N CYS A 121 -10.61 -7.11 10.80
CA CYS A 121 -10.33 -8.51 11.13
C CYS A 121 -10.50 -8.84 12.63
N GLY A 122 -10.91 -7.88 13.47
CA GLY A 122 -11.14 -8.10 14.89
C GLY A 122 -9.90 -8.06 15.77
N TYR A 123 -8.80 -7.48 15.27
CA TYR A 123 -7.54 -7.32 15.98
C TYR A 123 -7.31 -5.88 16.46
N LYS A 124 -6.40 -5.73 17.43
CA LYS A 124 -5.82 -4.44 17.78
C LYS A 124 -4.68 -4.11 16.82
N PRO A 125 -4.49 -2.83 16.44
CA PRO A 125 -3.29 -2.44 15.71
C PRO A 125 -2.04 -2.76 16.53
N GLY A 126 -1.10 -3.48 15.92
CA GLY A 126 0.16 -3.86 16.52
C GLY A 126 1.30 -2.94 16.08
N ARG A 127 2.44 -3.55 15.71
CA ARG A 127 3.62 -2.84 15.25
C ARG A 127 3.48 -2.49 13.78
N PHE A 128 3.84 -1.26 13.46
CA PHE A 128 4.12 -0.83 12.10
C PHE A 128 5.63 -0.70 11.93
N THR A 129 6.20 -1.46 11.02
CA THR A 129 7.62 -1.40 10.68
C THR A 129 7.78 -0.91 9.25
N HIS A 130 8.52 0.16 9.04
CA HIS A 130 8.79 0.70 7.71
C HIS A 130 10.26 0.47 7.35
N VAL A 131 10.49 -0.29 6.29
CA VAL A 131 11.82 -0.62 5.75
C VAL A 131 12.02 0.15 4.46
N ILE A 132 13.00 1.05 4.43
CA ILE A 132 13.37 1.83 3.25
C ILE A 132 14.75 1.37 2.79
N SER A 133 14.85 0.94 1.51
CA SER A 133 16.10 0.38 0.98
C SER A 133 17.06 1.47 0.48
N ASN A 134 16.51 2.57 -0.04
CA ASN A 134 17.31 3.66 -0.61
C ASN A 134 16.59 4.99 -0.41
N GLU A 135 17.31 5.98 0.08
CA GLU A 135 16.82 7.34 0.37
C GLU A 135 17.65 8.41 -0.35
#